data_348f2249a65e3a59975e8cbe0aa31a69
#
_entry.id   348f2249a65e3a59975e8cbe0aa31a69
#
_cell.length_a   1.000
_cell.length_b   1.000
_cell.length_c   1.000
_cell.angle_alpha   90.00
_cell.angle_beta   90.00
_cell.angle_gamma   90.00
#
_symmetry.space_group_name_H-M   'P 1'
#
loop_
_entity.id
_entity.type
_entity.pdbx_description
1 polymer ?
#
loop_
_entity_poly.entity_id
_entity_poly.type
_entity_poly.pdbx_seq_one_letter_code
_entity_poly.pdbx_strand_id
1 'polypeptide(L)'
;KWAVKEGMTLPRVQDTLVMAYEFIMMPTPKAQEEGLQVLARTLMRAFPDLKEGHPFWKRRPSIVKVHMLLMAHCGREEVPPSLAADLATVLRRCPTFLEEMLKIGNIPRVQGWPYGWLAPTVGCLEMMQCLNQGVPFFVKKPSICASKVSLKSGDIPLAILPHLVQGSDMEAVKRLARHRPPLRTPADLAGLADADLAHVLTAVAGLTPPAAADAIAALQAMPDLALSPALVGIQGEDEDELEGLDGAGADVATLPRPGDILTASVRVLLRRRSHRAPGARPPTKPVVAFTPYLPPTLTRRERWWVIVGDLASNTCFAIAPVDLRAAEAASFDVPADAAAKGWGG
;
A
#
# COMPACT_ATOMS: atom_id res chain seq x y z
N LYS A 1 18.69 1.89 13.57
CA LYS A 1 18.49 3.34 13.81
C LYS A 1 19.19 4.20 12.76
N TRP A 2 20.47 3.93 12.39
CA TRP A 2 21.25 4.74 11.43
C TRP A 2 20.82 4.59 9.96
N ALA A 3 20.11 3.53 9.62
CA ALA A 3 19.70 3.22 8.25
C ALA A 3 18.41 3.94 7.82
N VAL A 4 17.53 4.29 8.76
CA VAL A 4 16.32 5.05 8.48
C VAL A 4 16.66 6.53 8.41
N LYS A 5 16.40 7.16 7.26
CA LYS A 5 16.78 8.55 6.94
C LYS A 5 15.58 9.33 6.42
N GLU A 6 15.66 10.64 6.52
CA GLU A 6 14.62 11.61 6.15
C GLU A 6 14.03 11.38 4.75
N GLY A 7 14.85 11.27 3.74
CA GLY A 7 14.42 11.13 2.34
C GLY A 7 14.27 9.68 1.87
N MET A 8 13.83 8.75 2.74
CA MET A 8 13.67 7.35 2.33
C MET A 8 12.56 7.17 1.31
N THR A 9 12.94 6.77 0.12
CA THR A 9 12.03 6.28 -0.93
C THR A 9 11.71 4.80 -0.72
N LEU A 10 10.65 4.30 -1.36
CA LEU A 10 10.24 2.90 -1.25
C LEU A 10 11.35 1.87 -1.57
N PRO A 11 12.18 2.03 -2.63
CA PRO A 11 13.34 1.17 -2.85
C PRO A 11 14.37 1.22 -1.70
N ARG A 12 14.56 2.38 -1.07
CA ARG A 12 15.44 2.52 0.09
C ARG A 12 14.89 1.82 1.33
N VAL A 13 13.57 1.76 1.50
CA VAL A 13 12.94 0.96 2.57
C VAL A 13 13.29 -0.51 2.37
N GLN A 14 13.20 -1.04 1.14
CA GLN A 14 13.62 -2.40 0.84
C GLN A 14 15.11 -2.62 1.11
N ASP A 15 15.99 -1.73 0.64
CA ASP A 15 17.43 -1.82 0.88
C ASP A 15 17.76 -1.88 2.38
N THR A 16 17.00 -1.13 3.19
CA THR A 16 17.17 -1.14 4.66
C THR A 16 16.61 -2.41 5.28
N LEU A 17 15.44 -2.86 4.82
CA LEU A 17 14.79 -4.09 5.30
C LEU A 17 15.68 -5.31 5.12
N VAL A 18 16.31 -5.47 3.96
CA VAL A 18 17.19 -6.63 3.68
C VAL A 18 18.48 -6.62 4.52
N MET A 19 18.82 -5.48 5.13
CA MET A 19 19.94 -5.34 6.06
C MET A 19 19.59 -5.73 7.49
N ALA A 20 18.39 -6.24 7.77
CA ALA A 20 18.04 -6.79 9.08
C ALA A 20 19.02 -7.94 9.43
N TYR A 21 19.44 -7.99 10.69
CA TYR A 21 20.45 -8.95 11.15
C TYR A 21 20.07 -10.39 10.80
N GLU A 22 18.82 -10.76 10.97
CA GLU A 22 18.28 -12.10 10.69
C GLU A 22 18.39 -12.45 9.21
N PHE A 23 18.27 -11.47 8.32
CA PHE A 23 18.42 -11.66 6.89
C PHE A 23 19.90 -11.72 6.47
N ILE A 24 20.76 -10.92 7.11
CA ILE A 24 22.20 -10.99 6.91
C ILE A 24 22.76 -12.37 7.29
N MET A 25 22.19 -12.98 8.33
CA MET A 25 22.59 -14.29 8.84
C MET A 25 21.89 -15.47 8.14
N MET A 26 21.01 -15.19 7.15
CA MET A 26 20.33 -16.26 6.41
C MET A 26 21.36 -17.14 5.65
N PRO A 27 21.31 -18.46 5.82
CA PRO A 27 22.26 -19.36 5.16
C PRO A 27 22.04 -19.36 3.65
N THR A 28 23.16 -19.54 2.91
CA THR A 28 23.16 -19.72 1.45
C THR A 28 23.86 -21.05 1.12
N PRO A 29 23.20 -22.21 1.38
CA PRO A 29 23.81 -23.50 1.17
C PRO A 29 24.02 -23.79 -0.33
N LYS A 30 25.07 -24.58 -0.66
CA LYS A 30 25.38 -24.95 -2.05
C LYS A 30 24.22 -25.60 -2.79
N ALA A 31 23.36 -26.33 -2.09
CA ALA A 31 22.16 -26.97 -2.66
C ALA A 31 21.17 -25.93 -3.27
N GLN A 32 21.25 -24.68 -2.90
CA GLN A 32 20.39 -23.59 -3.44
C GLN A 32 21.06 -22.80 -4.57
N GLU A 33 22.31 -23.08 -4.90
CA GLU A 33 23.08 -22.29 -5.87
C GLU A 33 22.43 -22.28 -7.26
N GLU A 34 22.00 -23.44 -7.74
CA GLU A 34 21.28 -23.55 -9.01
C GLU A 34 19.97 -22.73 -9.01
N GLY A 35 19.17 -22.84 -7.94
CA GLY A 35 17.95 -22.08 -7.77
C GLY A 35 18.21 -20.57 -7.74
N LEU A 36 19.27 -20.11 -7.09
CA LEU A 36 19.67 -18.70 -7.06
C LEU A 36 20.10 -18.21 -8.44
N GLN A 37 20.82 -19.03 -9.22
CA GLN A 37 21.21 -18.68 -10.60
C GLN A 37 19.99 -18.60 -11.53
N VAL A 38 19.03 -19.52 -11.40
CA VAL A 38 17.77 -19.50 -12.15
C VAL A 38 17.00 -18.22 -11.81
N LEU A 39 16.82 -17.94 -10.52
CA LEU A 39 16.13 -16.74 -10.05
C LEU A 39 16.78 -15.45 -10.52
N ALA A 40 18.13 -15.37 -10.45
CA ALA A 40 18.88 -14.22 -10.94
C ALA A 40 18.65 -13.97 -12.45
N ARG A 41 18.68 -15.03 -13.27
CA ARG A 41 18.41 -14.92 -14.71
C ARG A 41 16.97 -14.46 -14.99
N THR A 42 15.98 -14.97 -14.23
CA THR A 42 14.58 -14.56 -14.34
C THR A 42 14.45 -13.07 -14.02
N LEU A 43 15.04 -12.61 -12.91
CA LEU A 43 14.98 -11.22 -12.49
C LEU A 43 15.72 -10.28 -13.46
N MET A 44 16.88 -10.66 -13.99
CA MET A 44 17.57 -9.86 -15.00
C MET A 44 16.77 -9.72 -16.31
N ARG A 45 15.94 -10.73 -16.64
CA ARG A 45 15.01 -10.66 -17.79
C ARG A 45 13.82 -9.77 -17.48
N ALA A 46 13.22 -9.92 -16.30
CA ALA A 46 12.06 -9.15 -15.88
C ALA A 46 12.41 -7.67 -15.58
N PHE A 47 13.64 -7.42 -15.12
CA PHE A 47 14.12 -6.09 -14.72
C PHE A 47 15.47 -5.77 -15.42
N PRO A 48 15.42 -5.24 -16.64
CA PRO A 48 16.63 -5.02 -17.45
C PRO A 48 17.67 -4.08 -16.82
N ASP A 49 17.28 -3.28 -15.83
CA ASP A 49 18.19 -2.41 -15.07
C ASP A 49 19.14 -3.20 -14.14
N LEU A 50 18.81 -4.46 -13.81
CA LEU A 50 19.64 -5.38 -13.04
C LEU A 50 20.66 -6.14 -13.91
N LYS A 51 21.36 -5.43 -14.78
CA LYS A 51 22.35 -6.03 -15.67
C LYS A 51 23.48 -6.71 -14.91
N GLU A 52 24.12 -7.66 -15.58
CA GLU A 52 25.36 -8.27 -15.10
C GLU A 52 26.41 -7.18 -14.82
N GLY A 53 27.08 -7.27 -13.67
CA GLY A 53 28.02 -6.24 -13.22
C GLY A 53 27.40 -5.10 -12.39
N HIS A 54 26.06 -5.02 -12.26
CA HIS A 54 25.45 -4.03 -11.38
C HIS A 54 25.98 -4.17 -9.93
N PRO A 55 26.24 -3.07 -9.19
CA PRO A 55 26.77 -3.11 -7.82
C PRO A 55 25.95 -3.96 -6.85
N PHE A 56 24.69 -4.18 -7.14
CA PHE A 56 23.82 -5.09 -6.41
C PHE A 56 24.43 -6.47 -6.22
N TRP A 57 25.01 -7.07 -7.27
CA TRP A 57 25.58 -8.41 -7.26
C TRP A 57 26.87 -8.54 -6.43
N LYS A 58 27.50 -7.41 -6.08
CA LYS A 58 28.71 -7.36 -5.24
C LYS A 58 28.39 -7.36 -3.75
N ARG A 59 27.12 -7.31 -3.38
CA ARG A 59 26.69 -7.37 -1.96
C ARG A 59 26.91 -8.78 -1.39
N ARG A 60 26.78 -8.87 -0.08
CA ARG A 60 26.85 -10.16 0.65
C ARG A 60 25.83 -11.16 0.08
N PRO A 61 26.17 -12.44 -0.14
CA PRO A 61 25.28 -13.41 -0.77
C PRO A 61 23.91 -13.53 -0.11
N SER A 62 23.84 -13.51 1.23
CA SER A 62 22.58 -13.54 1.96
C SER A 62 21.69 -12.33 1.67
N ILE A 63 22.28 -11.13 1.57
CA ILE A 63 21.55 -9.89 1.24
C ILE A 63 21.03 -9.96 -0.20
N VAL A 64 21.87 -10.41 -1.14
CA VAL A 64 21.47 -10.60 -2.55
C VAL A 64 20.30 -11.58 -2.62
N LYS A 65 20.41 -12.72 -1.92
CA LYS A 65 19.36 -13.74 -1.86
C LYS A 65 18.02 -13.16 -1.37
N VAL A 66 18.02 -12.51 -0.21
CA VAL A 66 16.78 -11.94 0.36
C VAL A 66 16.19 -10.87 -0.56
N HIS A 67 17.04 -10.03 -1.14
CA HIS A 67 16.61 -9.00 -2.08
C HIS A 67 15.95 -9.60 -3.34
N MET A 68 16.59 -10.63 -3.93
CA MET A 68 16.03 -11.35 -5.07
C MET A 68 14.70 -11.99 -4.75
N LEU A 69 14.55 -12.60 -3.56
CA LEU A 69 13.29 -13.20 -3.12
C LEU A 69 12.17 -12.17 -3.00
N LEU A 70 12.45 -10.99 -2.42
CA LEU A 70 11.47 -9.91 -2.32
C LEU A 70 11.12 -9.32 -3.70
N MET A 71 12.12 -9.16 -4.58
CA MET A 71 11.87 -8.68 -5.95
C MET A 71 11.01 -9.68 -6.74
N ALA A 72 11.31 -10.97 -6.66
CA ALA A 72 10.53 -12.01 -7.32
C ALA A 72 9.08 -12.03 -6.81
N HIS A 73 8.90 -11.99 -5.49
CA HIS A 73 7.57 -11.96 -4.89
C HIS A 73 6.75 -10.74 -5.33
N CYS A 74 7.32 -9.54 -5.21
CA CYS A 74 6.63 -8.32 -5.63
C CYS A 74 6.47 -8.22 -7.16
N GLY A 75 7.42 -8.77 -7.94
CA GLY A 75 7.33 -8.87 -9.39
C GLY A 75 6.41 -9.99 -9.87
N ARG A 76 5.90 -10.82 -8.95
CA ARG A 76 5.07 -12.01 -9.29
C ARG A 76 5.81 -13.00 -10.18
N GLU A 77 7.13 -13.06 -10.01
CA GLU A 77 7.98 -14.02 -10.71
C GLU A 77 8.03 -15.35 -9.96
N GLU A 78 8.15 -16.44 -10.70
CA GLU A 78 8.23 -17.77 -10.12
C GLU A 78 9.53 -17.96 -9.34
N VAL A 79 9.40 -18.42 -8.09
CA VAL A 79 10.55 -18.70 -7.23
C VAL A 79 10.82 -20.20 -7.25
N PRO A 80 12.07 -20.62 -7.55
CA PRO A 80 12.46 -22.03 -7.55
C PRO A 80 12.06 -22.75 -6.24
N PRO A 81 11.60 -24.01 -6.31
CA PRO A 81 11.17 -24.77 -5.12
C PRO A 81 12.23 -24.85 -4.00
N SER A 82 13.51 -24.90 -4.35
CA SER A 82 14.62 -24.89 -3.39
C SER A 82 14.71 -23.63 -2.54
N LEU A 83 14.07 -22.53 -2.95
CA LEU A 83 14.05 -21.23 -2.29
C LEU A 83 12.69 -20.89 -1.66
N ALA A 84 11.66 -21.71 -1.86
CA ALA A 84 10.29 -21.41 -1.41
C ALA A 84 10.19 -21.30 0.12
N ALA A 85 10.88 -22.14 0.88
CA ALA A 85 10.91 -22.08 2.33
C ALA A 85 11.57 -20.81 2.87
N ASP A 86 12.63 -20.35 2.18
CA ASP A 86 13.30 -19.10 2.52
C ASP A 86 12.43 -17.88 2.21
N LEU A 87 11.74 -17.87 1.05
CA LEU A 87 10.77 -16.86 0.73
C LEU A 87 9.68 -16.76 1.79
N ALA A 88 9.08 -17.89 2.20
CA ALA A 88 8.07 -17.93 3.25
C ALA A 88 8.61 -17.37 4.58
N THR A 89 9.87 -17.67 4.92
CA THR A 89 10.53 -17.16 6.12
C THR A 89 10.75 -15.64 6.04
N VAL A 90 11.24 -15.16 4.91
CA VAL A 90 11.44 -13.72 4.67
C VAL A 90 10.10 -12.97 4.77
N LEU A 91 9.07 -13.42 4.06
CA LEU A 91 7.76 -12.77 4.07
C LEU A 91 7.10 -12.80 5.45
N ARG A 92 7.33 -13.84 6.24
CA ARG A 92 6.84 -13.92 7.63
C ARG A 92 7.46 -12.85 8.52
N ARG A 93 8.75 -12.56 8.34
CA ARG A 93 9.52 -11.63 9.18
C ARG A 93 9.37 -10.17 8.76
N CYS A 94 9.13 -9.89 7.48
CA CYS A 94 9.08 -8.53 6.94
C CYS A 94 8.13 -7.58 7.70
N PRO A 95 6.89 -7.94 8.06
CA PRO A 95 6.01 -7.01 8.77
C PRO A 95 6.60 -6.54 10.10
N THR A 96 7.16 -7.45 10.88
CA THR A 96 7.78 -7.09 12.18
C THR A 96 8.93 -6.11 11.99
N PHE A 97 9.80 -6.33 11.00
CA PHE A 97 10.92 -5.43 10.76
C PHE A 97 10.45 -4.06 10.23
N LEU A 98 9.43 -4.05 9.38
CA LEU A 98 8.84 -2.80 8.90
C LEU A 98 8.14 -2.02 10.03
N GLU A 99 7.48 -2.70 10.97
CA GLU A 99 6.92 -2.06 12.16
C GLU A 99 8.03 -1.46 13.05
N GLU A 100 9.16 -2.14 13.21
CA GLU A 100 10.30 -1.58 13.94
C GLU A 100 10.93 -0.39 13.19
N MET A 101 11.02 -0.46 11.86
CA MET A 101 11.48 0.67 11.04
C MET A 101 10.52 1.87 11.14
N LEU A 102 9.22 1.60 11.20
CA LEU A 102 8.18 2.60 11.40
C LEU A 102 8.36 3.32 12.74
N LYS A 103 8.54 2.57 13.84
CA LYS A 103 8.83 3.14 15.16
C LYS A 103 10.09 4.00 15.13
N ILE A 104 11.16 3.50 14.50
CA ILE A 104 12.41 4.25 14.35
C ILE A 104 12.20 5.54 13.54
N GLY A 105 11.37 5.52 12.50
CA GLY A 105 11.02 6.68 11.69
C GLY A 105 10.35 7.79 12.49
N ASN A 106 9.61 7.41 13.53
CA ASN A 106 8.87 8.33 14.42
C ASN A 106 9.65 8.79 15.66
N ILE A 107 10.89 8.33 15.88
CA ILE A 107 11.70 8.82 16.99
C ILE A 107 12.18 10.25 16.70
N PRO A 108 12.07 11.19 17.64
CA PRO A 108 12.66 12.52 17.54
C PRO A 108 14.15 12.47 17.17
N ARG A 109 14.56 13.30 16.22
CA ARG A 109 15.90 13.22 15.60
C ARG A 109 16.84 14.31 16.08
N VAL A 110 16.29 15.46 16.32
CA VAL A 110 17.03 16.66 16.69
C VAL A 110 16.59 17.09 18.07
N GLN A 111 17.55 17.52 18.89
CA GLN A 111 17.25 18.10 20.18
C GLN A 111 16.33 19.32 20.00
N GLY A 112 15.19 19.33 20.68
CA GLY A 112 14.16 20.37 20.53
C GLY A 112 13.15 20.15 19.39
N TRP A 113 13.27 19.06 18.58
CA TRP A 113 12.29 18.69 17.56
C TRP A 113 11.62 17.37 17.93
N PRO A 114 10.39 17.38 18.45
CA PRO A 114 9.77 16.21 19.05
C PRO A 114 9.17 15.21 18.02
N TYR A 115 9.29 15.49 16.73
CA TYR A 115 8.59 14.75 15.68
C TYR A 115 9.50 13.84 14.87
N GLY A 116 8.90 12.84 14.22
CA GLY A 116 9.56 11.94 13.29
C GLY A 116 9.52 12.42 11.84
N TRP A 117 9.93 11.55 10.92
CA TRP A 117 9.89 11.81 9.48
C TRP A 117 8.70 11.11 8.80
N LEU A 118 7.96 11.85 7.97
CA LEU A 118 6.79 11.36 7.27
C LEU A 118 7.15 10.37 6.16
N ALA A 119 8.15 10.68 5.32
CA ALA A 119 8.52 9.83 4.19
C ALA A 119 8.90 8.39 4.56
N PRO A 120 9.80 8.12 5.53
CA PRO A 120 10.08 6.77 5.95
C PRO A 120 8.88 6.07 6.61
N THR A 121 8.03 6.82 7.32
CA THR A 121 6.81 6.30 7.92
C THR A 121 5.84 5.76 6.87
N VAL A 122 5.50 6.59 5.89
CA VAL A 122 4.63 6.20 4.76
C VAL A 122 5.29 5.09 3.94
N GLY A 123 6.59 5.21 3.65
CA GLY A 123 7.32 4.21 2.86
C GLY A 123 7.32 2.81 3.50
N CYS A 124 7.37 2.70 4.83
CA CYS A 124 7.24 1.41 5.52
C CYS A 124 5.85 0.80 5.34
N LEU A 125 4.78 1.61 5.44
CA LEU A 125 3.41 1.13 5.23
C LEU A 125 3.15 0.76 3.77
N GLU A 126 3.64 1.55 2.81
CA GLU A 126 3.58 1.21 1.39
C GLU A 126 4.33 -0.09 1.09
N MET A 127 5.50 -0.32 1.70
CA MET A 127 6.23 -1.57 1.56
C MET A 127 5.44 -2.76 2.12
N MET A 128 4.77 -2.61 3.26
CA MET A 128 3.88 -3.65 3.80
C MET A 128 2.76 -3.99 2.82
N GLN A 129 2.15 -3.00 2.18
CA GLN A 129 1.12 -3.22 1.15
C GLN A 129 1.69 -3.95 -0.06
N CYS A 130 2.84 -3.49 -0.58
CA CYS A 130 3.50 -4.14 -1.71
C CYS A 130 3.83 -5.61 -1.44
N LEU A 131 4.33 -5.91 -0.25
CA LEU A 131 4.66 -7.29 0.15
C LEU A 131 3.40 -8.15 0.34
N ASN A 132 2.33 -7.60 0.91
CA ASN A 132 1.11 -8.36 1.12
C ASN A 132 0.37 -8.64 -0.18
N GLN A 133 0.39 -7.72 -1.14
CA GLN A 133 -0.33 -7.82 -2.41
C GLN A 133 0.54 -8.29 -3.59
N GLY A 134 1.84 -8.54 -3.36
CA GLY A 134 2.77 -8.85 -4.45
C GLY A 134 2.73 -7.74 -5.51
N VAL A 135 2.92 -6.47 -5.11
CA VAL A 135 2.89 -5.33 -6.04
C VAL A 135 4.31 -4.89 -6.39
N PRO A 136 4.64 -4.76 -7.69
CA PRO A 136 5.94 -4.29 -8.11
C PRO A 136 6.19 -2.84 -7.66
N PHE A 137 7.04 -2.62 -6.67
CA PHE A 137 7.38 -1.30 -6.15
C PHE A 137 8.51 -0.60 -6.94
N PHE A 138 9.19 -1.32 -7.81
CA PHE A 138 10.20 -0.76 -8.73
C PHE A 138 9.58 -0.16 -9.99
N VAL A 139 8.33 -0.45 -10.29
CA VAL A 139 7.53 0.35 -11.19
C VAL A 139 7.22 1.61 -10.43
N LYS A 140 7.77 2.75 -10.86
CA LYS A 140 7.73 4.05 -10.17
C LYS A 140 6.33 4.35 -9.63
N LYS A 141 6.04 3.91 -8.41
CA LYS A 141 4.85 4.30 -7.67
C LYS A 141 5.15 5.66 -7.07
N PRO A 142 4.36 6.72 -7.29
CA PRO A 142 4.57 7.96 -6.59
C PRO A 142 4.36 7.69 -5.12
N SER A 143 5.37 8.01 -4.33
CA SER A 143 5.18 8.12 -2.89
C SER A 143 4.32 9.34 -2.60
N ILE A 144 3.38 9.23 -1.66
CA ILE A 144 2.57 10.35 -1.17
C ILE A 144 3.46 11.53 -0.74
N CYS A 145 4.69 11.24 -0.29
CA CYS A 145 5.69 12.23 0.14
C CYS A 145 6.60 12.75 -0.97
N ALA A 146 6.40 12.35 -2.23
CA ALA A 146 7.19 12.89 -3.33
C ALA A 146 6.66 14.28 -3.73
N SER A 147 7.29 15.32 -3.25
CA SER A 147 6.93 16.73 -3.45
C SER A 147 6.94 17.22 -4.91
N LYS A 148 7.33 16.38 -5.88
CA LYS A 148 7.29 16.65 -7.32
C LYS A 148 6.91 15.39 -8.09
N VAL A 149 5.66 14.97 -7.96
CA VAL A 149 5.13 13.93 -8.82
C VAL A 149 4.62 14.55 -10.10
N SER A 150 5.42 14.46 -11.13
CA SER A 150 4.88 14.55 -12.48
C SER A 150 4.06 13.28 -12.72
N LEU A 151 2.75 13.40 -12.75
CA LEU A 151 1.79 12.35 -13.09
C LEU A 151 1.99 11.74 -14.51
N LYS A 152 3.14 11.97 -15.13
CA LYS A 152 3.37 11.69 -16.56
C LYS A 152 3.80 10.28 -16.90
N SER A 153 4.24 9.45 -15.98
CA SER A 153 4.47 8.03 -16.30
C SER A 153 4.86 7.23 -15.06
N GLY A 154 4.00 6.40 -14.55
CA GLY A 154 4.40 5.39 -13.59
C GLY A 154 3.43 5.03 -12.50
N ASP A 155 2.33 5.77 -12.35
CA ASP A 155 1.24 5.32 -11.51
C ASP A 155 0.46 4.24 -12.22
N ILE A 156 0.59 3.04 -11.73
CA ILE A 156 -0.21 1.92 -12.19
C ILE A 156 -1.07 1.45 -11.01
N PRO A 157 -2.16 2.18 -10.69
CA PRO A 157 -3.05 1.77 -9.60
C PRO A 157 -3.59 0.36 -9.79
N LEU A 158 -3.76 -0.06 -11.05
CA LEU A 158 -4.21 -1.39 -11.41
C LEU A 158 -3.20 -2.50 -11.09
N ALA A 159 -1.93 -2.18 -10.80
CA ALA A 159 -0.94 -3.18 -10.41
C ALA A 159 -1.28 -3.90 -9.09
N ILE A 160 -2.15 -3.33 -8.27
CA ILE A 160 -2.63 -3.98 -7.05
C ILE A 160 -3.48 -5.22 -7.35
N LEU A 161 -4.14 -5.23 -8.51
CA LEU A 161 -4.97 -6.37 -8.92
C LEU A 161 -4.09 -7.53 -9.43
N PRO A 162 -4.45 -8.77 -9.12
CA PRO A 162 -3.71 -9.92 -9.61
C PRO A 162 -3.76 -10.02 -11.14
N HIS A 163 -2.73 -10.60 -11.71
CA HIS A 163 -2.57 -10.92 -13.13
C HIS A 163 -2.50 -9.74 -14.11
N LEU A 164 -2.73 -8.49 -13.68
CA LEU A 164 -2.65 -7.33 -14.57
C LEU A 164 -1.21 -6.85 -14.84
N VAL A 165 -0.29 -7.16 -13.92
CA VAL A 165 1.14 -6.85 -14.07
C VAL A 165 1.94 -8.06 -13.63
N GLN A 166 2.96 -8.45 -14.42
CA GLN A 166 3.92 -9.48 -14.07
C GLN A 166 5.32 -9.01 -14.49
N GLY A 167 6.24 -8.90 -13.55
CA GLY A 167 7.56 -8.32 -13.81
C GLY A 167 7.46 -6.92 -14.41
N SER A 168 7.96 -6.74 -15.61
CA SER A 168 7.86 -5.51 -16.41
C SER A 168 6.71 -5.53 -17.42
N ASP A 169 5.98 -6.64 -17.55
CA ASP A 169 4.85 -6.75 -18.47
C ASP A 169 3.62 -6.02 -17.93
N MET A 170 3.16 -5.04 -18.70
CA MET A 170 2.03 -4.16 -18.40
C MET A 170 1.02 -4.10 -19.56
N GLU A 171 1.04 -5.05 -20.47
CA GLU A 171 0.19 -4.99 -21.66
C GLU A 171 -1.31 -5.00 -21.33
N ALA A 172 -1.73 -5.78 -20.33
CA ALA A 172 -3.11 -5.76 -19.85
C ALA A 172 -3.54 -4.37 -19.38
N VAL A 173 -2.71 -3.71 -18.57
CA VAL A 173 -2.96 -2.33 -18.08
C VAL A 173 -3.00 -1.33 -19.23
N LYS A 174 -2.10 -1.44 -20.21
CA LYS A 174 -2.10 -0.56 -21.40
C LYS A 174 -3.36 -0.74 -22.24
N ARG A 175 -3.87 -1.96 -22.38
CA ARG A 175 -5.12 -2.23 -23.09
C ARG A 175 -6.31 -1.61 -22.36
N LEU A 176 -6.41 -1.78 -21.05
CA LEU A 176 -7.43 -1.15 -20.21
C LEU A 176 -7.39 0.39 -20.30
N ALA A 177 -6.20 0.97 -20.30
CA ALA A 177 -6.05 2.43 -20.43
C ALA A 177 -6.48 2.97 -21.81
N ARG A 178 -6.48 2.13 -22.85
CA ARG A 178 -6.97 2.47 -24.21
C ARG A 178 -8.46 2.23 -24.39
N HIS A 179 -9.12 1.58 -23.44
CA HIS A 179 -10.56 1.35 -23.47
C HIS A 179 -11.34 2.68 -23.49
N ARG A 180 -12.58 2.67 -23.91
CA ARG A 180 -13.45 3.85 -23.94
C ARG A 180 -14.74 3.57 -23.18
N PRO A 181 -14.95 4.21 -22.01
CA PRO A 181 -14.04 5.15 -21.30
C PRO A 181 -12.76 4.47 -20.81
N PRO A 182 -11.64 5.23 -20.62
CA PRO A 182 -10.38 4.66 -20.14
C PRO A 182 -10.52 4.08 -18.72
N LEU A 183 -10.01 2.87 -18.52
CA LEU A 183 -10.03 2.17 -17.23
C LEU A 183 -8.60 2.18 -16.67
N ARG A 184 -8.33 3.05 -15.71
CA ARG A 184 -6.98 3.31 -15.18
C ARG A 184 -6.83 2.98 -13.71
N THR A 185 -7.94 2.91 -12.99
CA THR A 185 -7.96 2.69 -11.54
C THR A 185 -8.82 1.48 -11.16
N PRO A 186 -8.60 0.87 -10.00
CA PRO A 186 -9.51 -0.14 -9.47
C PRO A 186 -10.95 0.37 -9.32
N ALA A 187 -11.12 1.67 -9.00
CA ALA A 187 -12.44 2.29 -8.89
C ALA A 187 -13.19 2.31 -10.23
N ASP A 188 -12.49 2.57 -11.35
CA ASP A 188 -13.10 2.52 -12.68
C ASP A 188 -13.64 1.12 -12.99
N LEU A 189 -12.87 0.08 -12.64
CA LEU A 189 -13.31 -1.32 -12.80
C LEU A 189 -14.44 -1.68 -11.82
N ALA A 190 -14.36 -1.21 -10.57
CA ALA A 190 -15.39 -1.45 -9.57
C ALA A 190 -16.73 -0.79 -9.91
N GLY A 191 -16.74 0.24 -10.74
CA GLY A 191 -17.95 0.90 -11.26
C GLY A 191 -18.72 0.07 -12.30
N LEU A 192 -18.09 -0.91 -12.94
CA LEU A 192 -18.72 -1.74 -13.97
C LEU A 192 -19.70 -2.76 -13.37
N ALA A 193 -20.73 -3.14 -14.14
CA ALA A 193 -21.56 -4.29 -13.81
C ALA A 193 -20.74 -5.60 -13.86
N ASP A 194 -21.16 -6.65 -13.14
CA ASP A 194 -20.35 -7.88 -13.02
C ASP A 194 -20.11 -8.58 -14.37
N ALA A 195 -21.10 -8.57 -15.26
CA ALA A 195 -20.97 -9.15 -16.59
C ALA A 195 -19.98 -8.36 -17.47
N ASP A 196 -20.05 -7.01 -17.41
CA ASP A 196 -19.17 -6.14 -18.16
C ASP A 196 -17.74 -6.21 -17.63
N LEU A 197 -17.58 -6.30 -16.31
CA LEU A 197 -16.28 -6.45 -15.66
C LEU A 197 -15.59 -7.74 -16.11
N ALA A 198 -16.30 -8.88 -16.11
CA ALA A 198 -15.75 -10.14 -16.56
C ALA A 198 -15.37 -10.09 -18.06
N HIS A 199 -16.21 -9.47 -18.89
CA HIS A 199 -15.92 -9.27 -20.31
C HIS A 199 -14.69 -8.37 -20.54
N VAL A 200 -14.60 -7.26 -19.84
CA VAL A 200 -13.47 -6.32 -19.94
C VAL A 200 -12.16 -6.98 -19.52
N LEU A 201 -12.14 -7.72 -18.42
CA LEU A 201 -10.93 -8.40 -17.97
C LEU A 201 -10.49 -9.53 -18.91
N THR A 202 -11.40 -10.24 -19.53
CA THR A 202 -11.06 -11.32 -20.46
C THR A 202 -10.81 -10.82 -21.88
N ALA A 203 -11.75 -10.08 -22.49
CA ALA A 203 -11.67 -9.67 -23.87
C ALA A 203 -10.75 -8.45 -24.10
N VAL A 204 -10.75 -7.46 -23.20
CA VAL A 204 -9.93 -6.25 -23.36
C VAL A 204 -8.55 -6.42 -22.72
N ALA A 205 -8.49 -6.79 -21.45
CA ALA A 205 -7.19 -6.98 -20.77
C ALA A 205 -6.47 -8.25 -21.26
N GLY A 206 -7.20 -9.25 -21.79
CA GLY A 206 -6.64 -10.50 -22.29
C GLY A 206 -6.30 -11.50 -21.20
N LEU A 207 -6.94 -11.42 -20.05
CA LEU A 207 -6.77 -12.38 -18.97
C LEU A 207 -7.49 -13.69 -19.29
N THR A 208 -6.93 -14.80 -18.81
CA THR A 208 -7.65 -16.07 -18.82
C THR A 208 -8.86 -16.01 -17.87
N PRO A 209 -9.93 -16.80 -18.07
CA PRO A 209 -11.08 -16.80 -17.17
C PRO A 209 -10.74 -17.00 -15.69
N PRO A 210 -9.83 -17.91 -15.29
CA PRO A 210 -9.41 -18.03 -13.90
C PRO A 210 -8.71 -16.76 -13.37
N ALA A 211 -7.81 -16.16 -14.18
CA ALA A 211 -7.11 -14.93 -13.78
C ALA A 211 -8.07 -13.73 -13.66
N ALA A 212 -9.08 -13.66 -14.52
CA ALA A 212 -10.13 -12.65 -14.40
C ALA A 212 -10.97 -12.85 -13.13
N ALA A 213 -11.28 -14.10 -12.77
CA ALA A 213 -11.99 -14.42 -11.54
C ALA A 213 -11.20 -13.99 -10.29
N ASP A 214 -9.89 -14.22 -10.26
CA ASP A 214 -9.00 -13.76 -9.17
C ASP A 214 -8.98 -12.23 -9.07
N ALA A 215 -8.92 -11.53 -10.20
CA ALA A 215 -8.96 -10.06 -10.22
C ALA A 215 -10.31 -9.52 -9.74
N ILE A 216 -11.42 -10.17 -10.09
CA ILE A 216 -12.76 -9.84 -9.59
C ILE A 216 -12.85 -10.07 -8.08
N ALA A 217 -12.36 -11.21 -7.59
CA ALA A 217 -12.34 -11.50 -6.15
C ALA A 217 -11.53 -10.46 -5.37
N ALA A 218 -10.39 -10.02 -5.93
CA ALA A 218 -9.61 -8.94 -5.35
C ALA A 218 -10.39 -7.62 -5.29
N LEU A 219 -11.07 -7.24 -6.36
CA LEU A 219 -11.93 -6.04 -6.41
C LEU A 219 -13.09 -6.11 -5.42
N GLN A 220 -13.70 -7.28 -5.24
CA GLN A 220 -14.79 -7.48 -4.29
C GLN A 220 -14.33 -7.32 -2.83
N ALA A 221 -13.12 -7.79 -2.54
CA ALA A 221 -12.52 -7.69 -1.21
C ALA A 221 -11.90 -6.32 -0.93
N MET A 222 -11.58 -5.54 -1.97
CA MET A 222 -10.89 -4.26 -1.83
C MET A 222 -11.74 -3.25 -1.06
N PRO A 223 -11.20 -2.63 0.00
CA PRO A 223 -11.87 -1.56 0.72
C PRO A 223 -11.85 -0.26 -0.09
N ASP A 224 -12.95 0.45 -0.04
CA ASP A 224 -13.11 1.81 -0.52
C ASP A 224 -13.38 2.73 0.67
N LEU A 225 -12.56 3.76 0.82
CA LEU A 225 -12.62 4.70 1.94
C LEU A 225 -13.15 6.04 1.47
N ALA A 226 -14.24 6.49 2.09
CA ALA A 226 -14.69 7.86 2.00
C ALA A 226 -14.36 8.59 3.31
N LEU A 227 -13.70 9.73 3.19
CA LEU A 227 -13.31 10.60 4.30
C LEU A 227 -14.10 11.90 4.20
N SER A 228 -14.67 12.37 5.34
CA SER A 228 -15.16 13.74 5.42
C SER A 228 -14.00 14.73 5.39
N PRO A 229 -14.23 16.02 5.07
CA PRO A 229 -13.29 17.07 5.41
C PRO A 229 -12.92 17.00 6.90
N ALA A 230 -11.67 17.31 7.22
CA ALA A 230 -11.24 17.38 8.59
C ALA A 230 -11.84 18.62 9.26
N LEU A 231 -12.55 18.43 10.37
CA LEU A 231 -12.95 19.51 11.26
C LEU A 231 -11.82 19.71 12.26
N VAL A 232 -11.32 20.93 12.36
CA VAL A 232 -10.23 21.27 13.27
C VAL A 232 -10.75 22.27 14.30
N GLY A 233 -10.77 21.87 15.55
CA GLY A 233 -11.13 22.72 16.69
C GLY A 233 -9.93 23.03 17.58
N ILE A 234 -9.96 24.16 18.27
CA ILE A 234 -8.98 24.54 19.28
C ILE A 234 -9.49 24.02 20.64
N GLN A 235 -8.65 23.33 21.40
CA GLN A 235 -9.05 22.78 22.69
C GLN A 235 -9.40 23.93 23.67
N GLY A 236 -10.64 23.92 24.17
CA GLY A 236 -11.17 24.93 25.12
C GLY A 236 -12.17 25.89 24.50
N GLU A 237 -12.44 25.81 23.21
CA GLU A 237 -13.61 26.45 22.59
C GLU A 237 -14.80 25.45 22.64
N ASP A 238 -16.00 25.96 22.91
CA ASP A 238 -17.19 25.11 23.12
C ASP A 238 -17.49 24.25 21.90
N GLU A 239 -17.72 22.94 22.08
CA GLU A 239 -17.98 21.98 21.00
C GLU A 239 -19.23 22.35 20.18
N ASP A 240 -20.14 23.13 20.74
CA ASP A 240 -21.38 23.58 20.08
C ASP A 240 -21.13 24.59 18.93
N GLU A 241 -19.97 25.25 18.87
CA GLU A 241 -19.61 26.16 17.76
C GLU A 241 -19.02 25.41 16.55
N LEU A 242 -18.63 24.13 16.71
CA LEU A 242 -18.03 23.34 15.64
C LEU A 242 -19.02 22.82 14.60
N GLU A 243 -20.32 22.74 14.92
CA GLU A 243 -21.36 22.27 13.98
C GLU A 243 -21.72 23.29 12.88
N GLY A 244 -21.28 24.54 12.99
CA GLY A 244 -21.63 25.64 12.08
C GLY A 244 -20.56 26.06 11.06
N LEU A 245 -19.38 25.43 11.06
CA LEU A 245 -18.28 25.82 10.17
C LEU A 245 -18.34 25.12 8.81
N ASP A 246 -19.44 25.29 8.09
CA ASP A 246 -19.48 25.12 6.64
C ASP A 246 -18.72 26.26 5.98
N GLY A 247 -17.44 26.05 5.80
CA GLY A 247 -16.46 26.54 4.81
C GLY A 247 -16.47 28.00 4.29
N ALA A 248 -17.32 28.91 4.73
CA ALA A 248 -17.45 30.22 4.08
C ALA A 248 -17.52 31.42 5.05
N GLY A 249 -16.77 31.40 6.15
CA GLY A 249 -16.78 32.55 7.05
C GLY A 249 -16.02 32.36 8.36
N ALA A 250 -14.88 31.67 8.32
CA ALA A 250 -14.02 31.61 9.50
C ALA A 250 -13.56 33.03 9.87
N ASP A 251 -14.07 33.55 10.97
CA ASP A 251 -13.64 34.82 11.51
C ASP A 251 -12.14 34.73 11.84
N VAL A 252 -11.37 35.75 11.54
CA VAL A 252 -9.91 35.79 11.76
C VAL A 252 -9.55 35.51 13.23
N ALA A 253 -10.50 35.67 14.15
CA ALA A 253 -10.35 35.39 15.59
C ALA A 253 -10.23 33.88 15.92
N THR A 254 -10.69 32.98 15.02
CA THR A 254 -10.68 31.51 15.23
C THR A 254 -9.48 30.80 14.59
N LEU A 255 -8.53 31.54 14.01
CA LEU A 255 -7.33 30.93 13.43
C LEU A 255 -6.38 30.43 14.54
N PRO A 256 -5.91 29.17 14.44
CA PRO A 256 -4.98 28.59 15.41
C PRO A 256 -3.71 29.42 15.56
N ARG A 257 -3.25 29.58 16.78
CA ARG A 257 -2.00 30.30 17.12
C ARG A 257 -0.91 29.31 17.50
N PRO A 258 0.37 29.67 17.38
CA PRO A 258 1.46 28.86 17.89
C PRO A 258 1.29 28.58 19.39
N GLY A 259 1.19 27.30 19.76
CA GLY A 259 0.97 26.84 21.14
C GLY A 259 -0.44 26.32 21.41
N ASP A 260 -1.40 26.54 20.52
CA ASP A 260 -2.75 25.98 20.66
C ASP A 260 -2.73 24.47 20.47
N ILE A 261 -3.55 23.78 21.25
CA ILE A 261 -3.79 22.35 21.10
C ILE A 261 -4.97 22.18 20.14
N LEU A 262 -4.72 21.52 19.03
CA LEU A 262 -5.73 21.29 17.99
C LEU A 262 -6.30 19.88 18.10
N THR A 263 -7.62 19.78 17.98
CA THR A 263 -8.33 18.51 17.78
C THR A 263 -8.79 18.44 16.33
N ALA A 264 -8.37 17.41 15.61
CA ALA A 264 -8.83 17.14 14.25
C ALA A 264 -9.78 15.94 14.24
N SER A 265 -11.01 16.15 13.80
CA SER A 265 -12.03 15.12 13.65
C SER A 265 -12.27 14.81 12.19
N VAL A 266 -12.23 13.53 11.83
CA VAL A 266 -12.50 13.04 10.47
C VAL A 266 -13.46 11.87 10.55
N ARG A 267 -14.59 11.96 9.83
CA ARG A 267 -15.50 10.83 9.68
C ARG A 267 -15.00 9.91 8.58
N VAL A 268 -15.02 8.60 8.84
CA VAL A 268 -14.54 7.57 7.91
C VAL A 268 -15.70 6.63 7.61
N LEU A 269 -15.96 6.40 6.32
CA LEU A 269 -16.80 5.29 5.86
C LEU A 269 -15.92 4.29 5.11
N LEU A 270 -16.05 3.02 5.44
CA LEU A 270 -15.37 1.93 4.76
C LEU A 270 -16.40 1.05 4.05
N ARG A 271 -16.25 0.91 2.75
CA ARG A 271 -17.13 0.09 1.91
C ARG A 271 -16.34 -0.94 1.15
N ARG A 272 -17.03 -2.00 0.74
CA ARG A 272 -16.51 -3.01 -0.19
C ARG A 272 -17.55 -3.31 -1.26
N ARG A 273 -17.09 -3.70 -2.43
CA ARG A 273 -18.01 -4.16 -3.48
C ARG A 273 -18.87 -5.35 -3.00
N SER A 274 -18.29 -6.25 -2.22
CA SER A 274 -19.00 -7.38 -1.59
C SER A 274 -20.17 -6.97 -0.69
N HIS A 275 -20.19 -5.75 -0.15
CA HIS A 275 -21.31 -5.23 0.64
C HIS A 275 -22.57 -4.97 -0.18
N ARG A 276 -22.45 -4.89 -1.50
CA ARG A 276 -23.60 -4.72 -2.41
C ARG A 276 -24.40 -6.02 -2.62
N ALA A 277 -23.86 -7.15 -2.18
CA ALA A 277 -24.55 -8.43 -2.32
C ALA A 277 -25.81 -8.47 -1.45
N PRO A 278 -26.95 -9.01 -1.94
CA PRO A 278 -28.15 -9.19 -1.14
C PRO A 278 -27.86 -9.99 0.14
N GLY A 279 -28.28 -9.47 1.31
CA GLY A 279 -28.06 -10.13 2.60
C GLY A 279 -26.64 -10.01 3.16
N ALA A 280 -25.76 -9.21 2.56
CA ALA A 280 -24.47 -8.89 3.15
C ALA A 280 -24.63 -8.27 4.55
N ARG A 281 -23.73 -8.63 5.47
CA ARG A 281 -23.73 -8.15 6.85
C ARG A 281 -22.36 -7.60 7.21
N PRO A 282 -22.30 -6.62 8.14
CA PRO A 282 -21.02 -6.12 8.61
C PRO A 282 -20.19 -7.23 9.26
N PRO A 283 -18.87 -7.19 9.08
CA PRO A 283 -17.97 -8.19 9.65
C PRO A 283 -17.91 -8.05 11.18
N THR A 284 -18.15 -9.16 11.89
CA THR A 284 -18.03 -9.23 13.36
C THR A 284 -16.61 -9.53 13.82
N LYS A 285 -15.74 -10.01 12.92
CA LYS A 285 -14.36 -10.37 13.19
C LYS A 285 -13.42 -9.55 12.31
N PRO A 286 -12.13 -9.36 12.72
CA PRO A 286 -11.16 -8.71 11.88
C PRO A 286 -11.07 -9.38 10.50
N VAL A 287 -11.19 -8.58 9.46
CA VAL A 287 -11.20 -9.06 8.07
C VAL A 287 -9.82 -9.62 7.71
N VAL A 288 -9.82 -10.78 7.07
CA VAL A 288 -8.60 -11.34 6.48
C VAL A 288 -8.34 -10.63 5.16
N ALA A 289 -7.16 -10.05 5.02
CA ALA A 289 -6.78 -9.37 3.79
C ALA A 289 -6.69 -10.38 2.63
N PHE A 290 -7.19 -9.97 1.46
CA PHE A 290 -7.02 -10.75 0.25
C PHE A 290 -5.57 -10.64 -0.23
N THR A 291 -4.80 -11.72 -0.13
CA THR A 291 -3.36 -11.74 -0.39
C THR A 291 -2.98 -12.91 -1.30
N PRO A 292 -3.33 -12.84 -2.60
CA PRO A 292 -3.26 -13.98 -3.52
C PRO A 292 -1.83 -14.48 -3.77
N TYR A 293 -0.83 -13.63 -3.54
CA TYR A 293 0.59 -13.97 -3.77
C TYR A 293 1.36 -14.39 -2.51
N LEU A 294 0.74 -14.31 -1.34
CA LEU A 294 1.38 -14.84 -0.14
C LEU A 294 1.26 -16.37 -0.10
N PRO A 295 2.28 -17.07 0.45
CA PRO A 295 2.15 -18.48 0.73
C PRO A 295 0.88 -18.78 1.55
N PRO A 296 0.14 -19.87 1.27
CA PRO A 296 -1.14 -20.19 1.96
C PRO A 296 -1.01 -20.29 3.50
N THR A 297 0.20 -20.56 4.00
CA THR A 297 0.51 -20.60 5.42
C THR A 297 0.63 -19.23 6.08
N LEU A 298 0.63 -18.16 5.29
CA LEU A 298 0.77 -16.78 5.77
C LEU A 298 -0.53 -16.04 5.54
N THR A 299 -1.39 -16.01 6.55
CA THR A 299 -2.60 -15.18 6.53
C THR A 299 -2.29 -13.79 7.09
N ARG A 300 -2.89 -12.75 6.53
CA ARG A 300 -2.81 -11.38 7.01
C ARG A 300 -4.19 -10.89 7.38
N ARG A 301 -4.25 -10.13 8.48
CA ARG A 301 -5.45 -9.35 8.84
C ARG A 301 -5.29 -7.94 8.35
N GLU A 302 -6.37 -7.30 7.96
CA GLU A 302 -6.35 -5.88 7.66
C GLU A 302 -5.94 -5.09 8.88
N ARG A 303 -5.10 -4.09 8.67
CA ARG A 303 -4.66 -3.13 9.68
C ARG A 303 -4.64 -1.75 9.06
N TRP A 304 -5.20 -0.83 9.76
CA TRP A 304 -5.33 0.56 9.34
C TRP A 304 -4.48 1.45 10.23
N TRP A 305 -4.00 2.53 9.64
CA TRP A 305 -3.16 3.49 10.33
C TRP A 305 -3.64 4.89 10.01
N VAL A 306 -3.74 5.74 11.04
CA VAL A 306 -3.88 7.18 10.87
C VAL A 306 -2.49 7.78 11.01
N ILE A 307 -2.14 8.65 10.07
CA ILE A 307 -0.90 9.40 10.07
C ILE A 307 -1.29 10.87 9.99
N VAL A 308 -0.78 11.65 10.93
CA VAL A 308 -0.87 13.10 10.91
C VAL A 308 0.51 13.65 10.63
N GLY A 309 0.66 14.45 9.57
CA GLY A 309 1.96 14.96 9.18
C GLY A 309 1.88 16.11 8.19
N ASP A 310 3.00 16.80 8.04
CA ASP A 310 3.19 17.87 7.07
C ASP A 310 4.07 17.36 5.92
N LEU A 311 3.51 17.41 4.70
CA LEU A 311 4.20 17.02 3.48
C LEU A 311 5.33 17.98 3.11
N ALA A 312 5.17 19.28 3.40
CA ALA A 312 6.15 20.29 3.02
C ALA A 312 7.44 20.17 3.82
N SER A 313 7.32 19.97 5.14
CA SER A 313 8.46 19.78 6.04
C SER A 313 8.87 18.32 6.20
N ASN A 314 8.16 17.37 5.55
CA ASN A 314 8.38 15.93 5.72
C ASN A 314 8.31 15.48 7.20
N THR A 315 7.43 16.12 7.98
CA THR A 315 7.29 15.87 9.42
C THR A 315 6.13 14.93 9.70
N CYS A 316 6.35 13.90 10.50
CA CYS A 316 5.30 13.06 11.05
C CYS A 316 5.00 13.49 12.48
N PHE A 317 3.83 14.05 12.71
CA PHE A 317 3.40 14.51 14.04
C PHE A 317 2.90 13.34 14.89
N ALA A 318 2.11 12.46 14.28
CA ALA A 318 1.56 11.30 14.97
C ALA A 318 1.31 10.15 13.99
N ILE A 319 1.36 8.93 14.52
CA ILE A 319 0.92 7.70 13.86
C ILE A 319 0.27 6.79 14.89
N ALA A 320 -0.89 6.26 14.55
CA ALA A 320 -1.60 5.31 15.39
C ALA A 320 -2.30 4.23 14.56
N PRO A 321 -2.33 2.97 15.03
CA PRO A 321 -3.20 1.96 14.44
C PRO A 321 -4.65 2.29 14.80
N VAL A 322 -5.57 2.06 13.85
CA VAL A 322 -7.01 2.25 14.06
C VAL A 322 -7.78 1.01 13.65
N ASP A 323 -8.92 0.80 14.31
CA ASP A 323 -9.87 -0.25 13.98
C ASP A 323 -11.06 0.37 13.25
N LEU A 324 -11.20 0.05 11.97
CA LEU A 324 -12.27 0.58 11.12
C LEU A 324 -13.53 -0.30 11.07
N ARG A 325 -13.68 -1.31 11.92
CA ARG A 325 -14.86 -2.19 11.91
C ARG A 325 -16.15 -1.43 12.21
N ALA A 326 -16.09 -0.44 13.11
CA ALA A 326 -17.25 0.42 13.39
C ALA A 326 -17.61 1.28 12.17
N ALA A 327 -16.63 1.83 11.47
CA ALA A 327 -16.82 2.59 10.24
C ALA A 327 -17.36 1.70 9.10
N GLU A 328 -16.90 0.46 9.03
CA GLU A 328 -17.41 -0.54 8.08
C GLU A 328 -18.87 -0.92 8.41
N ALA A 329 -19.20 -1.16 9.67
CA ALA A 329 -20.57 -1.45 10.11
C ALA A 329 -21.52 -0.27 9.81
N ALA A 330 -21.11 0.95 10.13
CA ALA A 330 -21.89 2.16 9.85
C ALA A 330 -22.17 2.36 8.36
N SER A 331 -21.31 1.87 7.48
CA SER A 331 -21.49 1.99 6.03
C SER A 331 -22.68 1.19 5.48
N PHE A 332 -23.19 0.19 6.21
CA PHE A 332 -24.38 -0.58 5.83
C PHE A 332 -25.67 0.20 6.07
N ASP A 333 -25.66 1.18 6.98
CA ASP A 333 -26.82 2.01 7.32
C ASP A 333 -26.95 3.23 6.38
N VAL A 334 -25.93 3.53 5.59
CA VAL A 334 -25.92 4.68 4.65
C VAL A 334 -26.47 4.24 3.30
N PRO A 335 -27.55 4.87 2.78
CA PRO A 335 -28.09 4.58 1.46
C PRO A 335 -27.04 4.75 0.35
N ALA A 336 -27.10 3.88 -0.65
CA ALA A 336 -26.14 3.89 -1.77
C ALA A 336 -26.09 5.25 -2.50
N ASP A 337 -27.22 5.94 -2.58
CA ASP A 337 -27.35 7.25 -3.29
C ASP A 337 -26.71 8.40 -2.52
N ALA A 338 -26.72 8.36 -1.21
CA ALA A 338 -26.08 9.37 -0.35
C ALA A 338 -24.55 9.29 -0.43
N ALA A 339 -24.03 8.11 -0.74
CA ALA A 339 -22.59 7.87 -0.86
C ALA A 339 -21.99 8.26 -2.21
N ALA A 340 -22.79 8.26 -3.28
CA ALA A 340 -22.34 8.69 -4.61
C ALA A 340 -22.18 10.23 -4.71
N LYS A 341 -22.83 10.96 -3.82
CA LYS A 341 -22.77 12.43 -3.79
C LYS A 341 -21.59 13.01 -3.00
N GLY A 342 -20.74 12.16 -2.42
CA GLY A 342 -19.71 12.65 -1.49
C GLY A 342 -20.35 13.28 -0.24
N TRP A 343 -19.56 13.58 0.77
CA TRP A 343 -19.98 14.34 1.96
C TRP A 343 -20.20 15.85 1.64
N GLY A 344 -20.72 16.15 0.44
CA GLY A 344 -21.02 17.50 -0.03
C GLY A 344 -22.52 17.75 0.08
N GLY A 345 -22.96 18.18 1.22
CA GLY A 345 -24.29 18.68 1.54
C GLY A 345 -24.21 19.34 2.87
#